data_3667c88637f647a3b053513d738c08da
#
_entry.id   3667c88637f647a3b053513d738c08da
#
_cell.length_a   1.000
_cell.length_b   1.000
_cell.length_c   1.000
_cell.angle_alpha   90.00
_cell.angle_beta   90.00
_cell.angle_gamma   90.00
#
_symmetry.space_group_name_H-M   'P 1'
#
loop_
_entity.id
_entity.type
_entity.pdbx_description
1 polymer ?
#
loop_
_entity_poly.entity_id
_entity_poly.type
_entity_poly.pdbx_seq_one_letter_code
_entity_poly.pdbx_strand_id
1 'polypeptide(L)'
;MIRKIYILFCAMTMVACGGGFTPQEREVIYGGESEIMAVMSVENQADSILLRSKCEPVVQSMVGGDELSTLCRRMLATVNDPEHEGVGIAAPQVGVLRRLVAVQRFDKEGEPFEFFLNPEIVEYRGEKELGGEGCLSIPDMRGDVARSQEIVLTYRDVEFKEHTEVVSGFTAVIFQHEIDHLDGVLYIDRMEK
;
A
#
# COMPACT_ATOMS: atom_id res chain seq x y z
N MET A 1 5.14 46.70 -32.58
CA MET A 1 4.26 45.52 -32.62
C MET A 1 5.01 44.33 -32.05
N ILE A 2 4.74 44.01 -30.80
CA ILE A 2 5.45 42.90 -30.08
C ILE A 2 4.52 41.67 -30.17
N ARG A 3 4.92 40.67 -30.94
CA ARG A 3 4.22 39.37 -31.03
C ARG A 3 4.46 38.57 -29.74
N LYS A 4 3.42 38.40 -28.94
CA LYS A 4 3.41 37.46 -27.82
C LYS A 4 3.36 36.03 -28.38
N ILE A 5 4.45 35.26 -28.18
CA ILE A 5 4.50 33.83 -28.46
C ILE A 5 3.88 33.14 -27.24
N TYR A 6 2.70 32.53 -27.41
CA TYR A 6 2.12 31.63 -26.43
C TYR A 6 2.75 30.25 -26.63
N ILE A 7 3.63 29.85 -25.70
CA ILE A 7 4.12 28.51 -25.62
C ILE A 7 3.00 27.69 -24.97
N LEU A 8 2.31 26.90 -25.80
CA LEU A 8 1.31 25.94 -25.35
C LEU A 8 2.05 24.77 -24.70
N PHE A 9 2.08 24.70 -23.36
CA PHE A 9 2.57 23.55 -22.63
C PHE A 9 1.53 22.43 -22.81
N CYS A 10 1.76 21.58 -23.81
CA CYS A 10 1.01 20.35 -23.99
C CYS A 10 1.44 19.38 -22.88
N ALA A 11 0.66 19.26 -21.83
CA ALA A 11 0.81 18.22 -20.84
C ALA A 11 0.53 16.87 -21.54
N MET A 12 1.58 16.24 -22.02
CA MET A 12 1.54 14.92 -22.62
C MET A 12 1.37 13.92 -21.47
N THR A 13 0.12 13.59 -21.14
CA THR A 13 -0.17 12.43 -20.31
C THR A 13 0.30 11.20 -21.07
N MET A 14 1.53 10.77 -20.80
CA MET A 14 1.97 9.45 -21.22
C MET A 14 1.17 8.43 -20.42
N VAL A 15 0.13 7.90 -21.03
CA VAL A 15 -0.43 6.60 -20.65
C VAL A 15 0.69 5.60 -20.89
N ALA A 16 1.38 5.20 -19.86
CA ALA A 16 2.36 4.13 -19.91
C ALA A 16 1.61 2.81 -20.12
N CYS A 17 1.36 2.45 -21.38
CA CYS A 17 1.05 1.07 -21.79
C CYS A 17 2.34 0.23 -21.72
N GLY A 18 2.93 0.11 -20.53
CA GLY A 18 4.10 -0.71 -20.28
C GLY A 18 3.82 -1.60 -19.08
N GLY A 19 3.74 -2.92 -19.28
CA GLY A 19 3.45 -3.91 -18.25
C GLY A 19 4.57 -4.10 -17.22
N GLY A 20 5.14 -3.01 -16.66
CA GLY A 20 6.23 -3.04 -15.68
C GLY A 20 6.22 -1.83 -14.74
N PHE A 21 7.17 -1.79 -13.83
CA PHE A 21 7.41 -0.62 -12.97
C PHE A 21 7.91 0.56 -13.79
N THR A 22 7.46 1.76 -13.44
CA THR A 22 7.92 3.02 -14.05
C THR A 22 9.39 3.28 -13.69
N PRO A 23 10.11 4.15 -14.44
CA PRO A 23 11.47 4.53 -14.05
C PRO A 23 11.56 5.13 -12.64
N GLN A 24 10.55 5.90 -12.22
CA GLN A 24 10.48 6.49 -10.89
C GLN A 24 10.28 5.43 -9.81
N GLU A 25 9.39 4.46 -10.05
CA GLU A 25 9.20 3.33 -9.12
C GLU A 25 10.49 2.50 -8.99
N ARG A 26 11.22 2.26 -10.10
CA ARG A 26 12.52 1.57 -10.07
C ARG A 26 13.56 2.32 -9.26
N GLU A 27 13.61 3.64 -9.38
CA GLU A 27 14.50 4.48 -8.58
C GLU A 27 14.21 4.31 -7.08
N VAL A 28 12.95 4.23 -6.68
CA VAL A 28 12.54 3.96 -5.29
C VAL A 28 12.90 2.53 -4.89
N ILE A 29 12.59 1.53 -5.73
CA ILE A 29 12.81 0.10 -5.45
C ILE A 29 14.30 -0.21 -5.23
N TYR A 30 15.19 0.38 -6.03
CA TYR A 30 16.63 0.13 -5.98
C TYR A 30 17.42 1.23 -5.28
N GLY A 31 16.78 2.35 -4.96
CA GLY A 31 17.43 3.50 -4.34
C GLY A 31 17.79 3.30 -2.86
N GLY A 32 18.78 4.07 -2.41
CA GLY A 32 19.27 4.01 -1.04
C GLY A 32 20.29 2.88 -0.79
N GLU A 33 21.05 3.03 0.29
CA GLU A 33 22.08 2.05 0.71
C GLU A 33 21.53 1.01 1.70
N SER A 34 20.35 1.28 2.30
CA SER A 34 19.68 0.45 3.31
C SER A 34 18.61 -0.43 2.68
N GLU A 35 18.41 -1.61 3.27
CA GLU A 35 17.22 -2.45 3.00
C GLU A 35 15.93 -1.77 3.46
N ILE A 36 15.98 -0.98 4.52
CA ILE A 36 14.86 -0.19 5.04
C ILE A 36 14.61 0.98 4.08
N MET A 37 13.36 1.13 3.65
CA MET A 37 12.93 2.19 2.75
C MET A 37 12.47 3.42 3.55
N ALA A 38 12.56 4.60 2.92
CA ALA A 38 11.94 5.78 3.48
C ALA A 38 10.40 5.62 3.49
N VAL A 39 9.79 5.91 4.62
CA VAL A 39 8.32 5.89 4.76
C VAL A 39 7.78 7.26 4.40
N MET A 40 6.83 7.32 3.49
CA MET A 40 6.10 8.53 3.09
C MET A 40 5.25 9.03 4.26
N SER A 41 5.34 10.32 4.58
CA SER A 41 4.62 10.94 5.70
C SER A 41 3.62 12.00 5.26
N VAL A 42 2.46 12.05 5.93
CA VAL A 42 1.47 13.13 5.71
C VAL A 42 1.99 14.52 6.08
N GLU A 43 3.06 14.61 6.86
CA GLU A 43 3.71 15.87 7.22
C GLU A 43 4.46 16.51 6.03
N ASN A 44 4.88 15.71 5.06
CA ASN A 44 5.44 16.18 3.81
C ASN A 44 4.33 16.32 2.76
N GLN A 45 4.21 17.48 2.14
CA GLN A 45 3.15 17.77 1.17
C GLN A 45 3.21 16.86 -0.07
N ALA A 46 4.40 16.55 -0.59
CA ALA A 46 4.55 15.69 -1.76
C ALA A 46 4.17 14.24 -1.43
N ASP A 47 4.61 13.73 -0.28
CA ASP A 47 4.28 12.41 0.22
C ASP A 47 2.77 12.28 0.50
N SER A 48 2.17 13.32 1.10
CA SER A 48 0.73 13.36 1.36
C SER A 48 -0.09 13.25 0.07
N ILE A 49 0.32 13.91 -1.01
CA ILE A 49 -0.31 13.79 -2.33
C ILE A 49 -0.17 12.36 -2.87
N LEU A 50 1.01 11.76 -2.73
CA LEU A 50 1.27 10.39 -3.15
C LEU A 50 0.40 9.40 -2.36
N LEU A 51 0.38 9.50 -1.03
CA LEU A 51 -0.43 8.65 -0.14
C LEU A 51 -1.94 8.75 -0.41
N ARG A 52 -2.41 9.86 -0.99
CA ARG A 52 -3.81 10.09 -1.40
C ARG A 52 -4.09 9.65 -2.85
N SER A 53 -3.10 9.11 -3.54
CA SER A 53 -3.26 8.64 -4.91
C SER A 53 -3.73 7.18 -4.94
N LYS A 54 -4.56 6.84 -5.93
CA LYS A 54 -4.93 5.43 -6.17
C LYS A 54 -3.75 4.68 -6.78
N CYS A 55 -3.58 3.45 -6.32
CA CYS A 55 -2.55 2.55 -6.81
C CYS A 55 -2.98 1.79 -8.07
N GLU A 56 -2.04 1.63 -8.99
CA GLU A 56 -2.21 0.81 -10.19
C GLU A 56 -2.06 -0.68 -9.88
N PRO A 57 -2.75 -1.56 -10.60
CA PRO A 57 -2.59 -3.00 -10.40
C PRO A 57 -1.16 -3.48 -10.67
N VAL A 58 -0.73 -4.48 -9.93
CA VAL A 58 0.40 -5.33 -10.31
C VAL A 58 -0.08 -6.25 -11.43
N VAL A 59 0.68 -6.32 -12.53
CA VAL A 59 0.36 -7.18 -13.68
C VAL A 59 1.29 -8.41 -13.74
N GLN A 60 0.85 -9.46 -14.41
CA GLN A 60 1.58 -10.73 -14.45
C GLN A 60 3.03 -10.60 -14.94
N SER A 61 3.31 -9.68 -15.86
CA SER A 61 4.67 -9.43 -16.37
C SER A 61 5.64 -8.86 -15.33
N MET A 62 5.14 -8.37 -14.18
CA MET A 62 5.96 -7.88 -13.06
C MET A 62 6.36 -9.02 -12.11
N VAL A 63 5.64 -10.14 -12.14
CA VAL A 63 5.85 -11.28 -11.24
C VAL A 63 7.03 -12.14 -11.71
N GLY A 64 7.81 -12.63 -10.75
CA GLY A 64 9.04 -13.40 -11.02
C GLY A 64 10.23 -12.53 -11.44
N GLY A 65 10.04 -11.21 -11.54
CA GLY A 65 11.13 -10.26 -11.80
C GLY A 65 11.85 -9.84 -10.52
N ASP A 66 13.07 -9.36 -10.68
CA ASP A 66 13.91 -8.87 -9.59
C ASP A 66 13.30 -7.62 -8.90
N GLU A 67 12.59 -6.78 -9.65
CA GLU A 67 11.96 -5.54 -9.16
C GLU A 67 10.92 -5.84 -8.08
N LEU A 68 9.98 -6.77 -8.34
CA LEU A 68 8.93 -7.11 -7.38
C LEU A 68 9.51 -7.82 -6.15
N SER A 69 10.45 -8.75 -6.35
CA SER A 69 11.09 -9.46 -5.24
C SER A 69 11.92 -8.52 -4.35
N THR A 70 12.62 -7.57 -4.95
CA THR A 70 13.36 -6.53 -4.22
C THR A 70 12.41 -5.62 -3.44
N LEU A 71 11.30 -5.18 -4.06
CA LEU A 71 10.28 -4.37 -3.38
C LEU A 71 9.70 -5.11 -2.16
N CYS A 72 9.28 -6.36 -2.35
CA CYS A 72 8.74 -7.18 -1.25
C CYS A 72 9.75 -7.33 -0.10
N ARG A 73 11.00 -7.67 -0.40
CA ARG A 73 12.05 -7.85 0.59
C ARG A 73 12.30 -6.55 1.37
N ARG A 74 12.37 -5.42 0.69
CA ARG A 74 12.59 -4.11 1.31
C ARG A 74 11.38 -3.62 2.10
N MET A 75 10.15 -3.83 1.61
CA MET A 75 8.94 -3.54 2.38
C MET A 75 8.91 -4.34 3.68
N LEU A 76 9.29 -5.63 3.63
CA LEU A 76 9.37 -6.48 4.82
C LEU A 76 10.43 -5.99 5.80
N ALA A 77 11.61 -5.58 5.32
CA ALA A 77 12.64 -4.98 6.16
C ALA A 77 12.16 -3.68 6.82
N THR A 78 11.38 -2.87 6.09
CA THR A 78 10.85 -1.60 6.58
C THR A 78 9.80 -1.79 7.67
N VAL A 79 8.83 -2.70 7.48
CA VAL A 79 7.77 -2.93 8.48
C VAL A 79 8.29 -3.63 9.74
N ASN A 80 9.41 -4.36 9.65
CA ASN A 80 10.08 -5.01 10.77
C ASN A 80 11.20 -4.15 11.39
N ASP A 81 11.36 -2.90 10.96
CA ASP A 81 12.35 -2.01 11.59
C ASP A 81 11.98 -1.78 13.06
N PRO A 82 12.86 -2.11 14.03
CA PRO A 82 12.57 -1.93 15.44
C PRO A 82 12.23 -0.50 15.86
N GLU A 83 12.59 0.50 15.05
CA GLU A 83 12.24 1.91 15.30
C GLU A 83 10.79 2.22 14.82
N HIS A 84 10.21 1.36 13.97
CA HIS A 84 8.93 1.61 13.31
C HIS A 84 8.07 0.34 13.19
N GLU A 85 8.10 -0.54 14.19
CA GLU A 85 7.38 -1.82 14.13
C GLU A 85 5.92 -1.66 13.70
N GLY A 86 5.55 -2.38 12.63
CA GLY A 86 4.21 -2.42 12.07
C GLY A 86 3.74 -3.86 11.89
N VAL A 87 2.42 -4.02 11.74
CA VAL A 87 1.76 -5.32 11.48
C VAL A 87 1.28 -5.44 10.03
N GLY A 88 1.42 -4.36 9.26
CA GLY A 88 1.12 -4.27 7.84
C GLY A 88 1.85 -3.10 7.20
N ILE A 89 2.02 -3.17 5.88
CA ILE A 89 2.58 -2.09 5.06
C ILE A 89 2.07 -2.20 3.63
N ALA A 90 1.67 -1.08 3.07
CA ALA A 90 1.27 -0.96 1.67
C ALA A 90 2.35 -0.27 0.82
N ALA A 91 2.49 -0.65 -0.43
CA ALA A 91 3.52 -0.11 -1.33
C ALA A 91 3.49 1.42 -1.49
N PRO A 92 2.34 2.13 -1.47
CA PRO A 92 2.34 3.60 -1.49
C PRO A 92 3.03 4.22 -0.26
N GLN A 93 3.07 3.54 0.87
CA GLN A 93 3.80 4.03 2.06
C GLN A 93 5.32 4.07 1.86
N VAL A 94 5.83 3.36 0.90
CA VAL A 94 7.26 3.41 0.50
C VAL A 94 7.46 4.05 -0.88
N GLY A 95 6.48 4.81 -1.36
CA GLY A 95 6.61 5.60 -2.58
C GLY A 95 6.32 4.86 -3.89
N VAL A 96 5.76 3.64 -3.85
CA VAL A 96 5.44 2.83 -5.03
C VAL A 96 3.93 2.68 -5.18
N LEU A 97 3.35 3.29 -6.23
CA LEU A 97 1.90 3.32 -6.44
C LEU A 97 1.38 2.02 -7.08
N ARG A 98 1.61 0.89 -6.43
CA ARG A 98 1.14 -0.44 -6.86
C ARG A 98 0.25 -1.08 -5.80
N ARG A 99 -0.77 -1.84 -6.26
CA ARG A 99 -1.66 -2.59 -5.38
C ARG A 99 -0.93 -3.81 -4.81
N LEU A 100 -0.08 -3.57 -3.84
CA LEU A 100 0.71 -4.56 -3.11
C LEU A 100 0.69 -4.21 -1.62
N VAL A 101 0.40 -5.18 -0.80
CA VAL A 101 0.50 -5.07 0.67
C VAL A 101 1.25 -6.26 1.26
N ALA A 102 1.90 -6.05 2.39
CA ALA A 102 2.36 -7.11 3.29
C ALA A 102 1.55 -7.03 4.58
N VAL A 103 1.04 -8.16 5.06
CA VAL A 103 0.22 -8.25 6.27
C VAL A 103 0.73 -9.38 7.15
N GLN A 104 0.87 -9.12 8.45
CA GLN A 104 1.14 -10.14 9.45
C GLN A 104 -0.14 -10.94 9.73
N ARG A 105 -0.06 -12.26 9.54
CA ARG A 105 -1.21 -13.17 9.61
C ARG A 105 -1.38 -13.72 11.02
N PHE A 106 -1.94 -12.92 11.92
CA PHE A 106 -2.26 -13.36 13.30
C PHE A 106 -3.29 -14.48 13.36
N ASP A 107 -3.99 -14.71 12.26
CA ASP A 107 -4.94 -15.82 12.07
C ASP A 107 -4.26 -17.13 11.62
N LYS A 108 -2.94 -17.15 11.44
CA LYS A 108 -2.15 -18.33 11.04
C LYS A 108 -1.12 -18.69 12.09
N GLU A 109 -0.75 -19.98 12.15
CA GLU A 109 0.32 -20.46 13.03
C GLU A 109 1.66 -19.77 12.68
N GLY A 110 2.35 -19.27 13.70
CA GLY A 110 3.62 -18.56 13.55
C GLY A 110 3.52 -17.13 13.09
N GLU A 111 2.29 -16.63 12.87
CA GLU A 111 1.99 -15.23 12.55
C GLU A 111 2.88 -14.63 11.43
N PRO A 112 3.03 -15.35 10.26
CA PRO A 112 3.94 -14.93 9.22
C PRO A 112 3.47 -13.62 8.54
N PHE A 113 4.42 -12.83 8.02
CA PHE A 113 4.11 -11.83 7.01
C PHE A 113 3.89 -12.51 5.66
N GLU A 114 2.78 -12.17 5.00
CA GLU A 114 2.47 -12.61 3.64
C GLU A 114 2.24 -11.40 2.72
N PHE A 115 2.55 -11.57 1.43
CA PHE A 115 2.36 -10.53 0.41
C PHE A 115 1.11 -10.82 -0.42
N PHE A 116 0.35 -9.75 -0.68
CA PHE A 116 -0.91 -9.80 -1.41
C PHE A 116 -0.87 -8.81 -2.57
N LEU A 117 -0.95 -9.34 -3.81
CA LEU A 117 -1.02 -8.54 -5.02
C LEU A 117 -2.48 -8.30 -5.37
N ASN A 118 -2.83 -7.07 -5.69
CA ASN A 118 -4.19 -6.66 -6.08
C ASN A 118 -5.27 -7.11 -5.08
N PRO A 119 -5.05 -6.94 -3.76
CA PRO A 119 -6.07 -7.33 -2.80
C PRO A 119 -7.32 -6.45 -2.95
N GLU A 120 -8.49 -7.09 -2.80
CA GLU A 120 -9.80 -6.47 -2.83
C GLU A 120 -10.72 -7.11 -1.79
N ILE A 121 -11.42 -6.31 -1.01
CA ILE A 121 -12.47 -6.80 -0.11
C ILE A 121 -13.77 -6.84 -0.91
N VAL A 122 -14.24 -8.05 -1.21
CA VAL A 122 -15.46 -8.27 -1.98
C VAL A 122 -16.71 -8.32 -1.12
N GLU A 123 -16.55 -8.57 0.17
CA GLU A 123 -17.66 -8.58 1.13
C GLU A 123 -17.15 -8.23 2.53
N TYR A 124 -17.88 -7.36 3.22
CA TYR A 124 -17.69 -7.07 4.65
C TYR A 124 -18.72 -7.86 5.44
N ARG A 125 -18.28 -8.61 6.44
CA ARG A 125 -19.11 -9.47 7.29
C ARG A 125 -18.90 -9.16 8.76
N GLY A 126 -19.77 -9.76 9.59
CA GLY A 126 -19.72 -9.54 11.03
C GLY A 126 -20.12 -8.12 11.43
N GLU A 127 -20.01 -7.86 12.72
CA GLU A 127 -20.23 -6.52 13.26
C GLU A 127 -18.97 -5.67 13.05
N LYS A 128 -19.17 -4.34 13.05
CA LYS A 128 -18.05 -3.42 13.11
C LYS A 128 -17.72 -3.18 14.58
N GLU A 129 -16.44 -3.29 14.90
CA GLU A 129 -15.92 -2.96 16.22
C GLU A 129 -15.02 -1.72 16.12
N LEU A 130 -15.14 -0.86 17.12
CA LEU A 130 -14.31 0.32 17.27
C LEU A 130 -12.96 -0.11 17.86
N GLY A 131 -11.87 0.22 17.19
CA GLY A 131 -10.52 -0.10 17.63
C GLY A 131 -9.50 0.99 17.30
N GLY A 132 -8.49 1.13 18.15
CA GLY A 132 -7.44 2.12 17.98
C GLY A 132 -6.49 1.75 16.84
N GLU A 133 -6.35 2.65 15.87
CA GLU A 133 -5.40 2.53 14.77
C GLU A 133 -4.29 3.57 14.87
N GLY A 134 -3.12 3.21 14.34
CA GLY A 134 -1.99 4.08 14.05
C GLY A 134 -1.43 3.72 12.68
N CYS A 135 -0.56 4.55 12.13
CA CYS A 135 0.00 4.33 10.81
C CYS A 135 1.44 4.87 10.75
N LEU A 136 2.36 4.14 10.14
CA LEU A 136 3.74 4.59 9.91
C LEU A 136 3.81 5.91 9.14
N SER A 137 2.85 6.15 8.24
CA SER A 137 2.75 7.37 7.43
C SER A 137 2.13 8.55 8.19
N ILE A 138 1.64 8.36 9.41
CA ILE A 138 0.99 9.38 10.25
C ILE A 138 1.59 9.27 11.66
N PRO A 139 2.81 9.82 11.86
CA PRO A 139 3.49 9.73 13.14
C PRO A 139 2.69 10.44 14.24
N ASP A 140 2.89 10.00 15.47
CA ASP A 140 2.37 10.61 16.71
C ASP A 140 0.84 10.74 16.80
N MET A 141 0.08 10.14 15.88
CA MET A 141 -1.37 10.16 15.90
C MET A 141 -1.93 8.73 16.01
N ARG A 142 -2.94 8.58 16.87
CA ARG A 142 -3.77 7.39 16.98
C ARG A 142 -5.23 7.81 17.05
N GLY A 143 -6.13 6.95 16.57
CA GLY A 143 -7.56 7.23 16.63
C GLY A 143 -8.39 5.99 16.45
N ASP A 144 -9.64 6.05 16.88
CA ASP A 144 -10.54 4.92 16.85
C ASP A 144 -11.28 4.87 15.50
N VAL A 145 -11.26 3.69 14.89
CA VAL A 145 -11.91 3.40 13.61
C VAL A 145 -12.79 2.17 13.73
N ALA A 146 -14.01 2.24 13.21
CA ALA A 146 -14.93 1.12 13.18
C ALA A 146 -14.63 0.21 11.97
N ARG A 147 -14.13 -1.01 12.21
CA ARG A 147 -13.78 -2.00 11.19
C ARG A 147 -14.62 -3.27 11.32
N SER A 148 -14.98 -3.86 10.17
CA SER A 148 -15.63 -5.17 10.14
C SER A 148 -14.69 -6.25 10.68
N GLN A 149 -15.22 -7.12 11.53
CA GLN A 149 -14.44 -8.20 12.16
C GLN A 149 -14.28 -9.43 11.28
N GLU A 150 -14.93 -9.46 10.13
CA GLU A 150 -14.76 -10.49 9.11
C GLU A 150 -14.91 -9.87 7.71
N ILE A 151 -14.05 -10.30 6.78
CA ILE A 151 -14.06 -9.89 5.38
C ILE A 151 -13.92 -11.10 4.47
N VAL A 152 -14.44 -11.00 3.25
CA VAL A 152 -14.07 -11.90 2.14
C VAL A 152 -13.08 -11.14 1.27
N LEU A 153 -11.87 -11.68 1.18
CA LEU A 153 -10.75 -11.11 0.47
C LEU A 153 -10.49 -11.89 -0.81
N THR A 154 -10.33 -11.19 -1.93
CA THR A 154 -9.74 -11.73 -3.16
C THR A 154 -8.38 -11.09 -3.40
N TYR A 155 -7.42 -11.85 -3.88
CA TYR A 155 -6.07 -11.37 -4.16
C TYR A 155 -5.31 -12.32 -5.09
N ARG A 156 -4.14 -11.89 -5.54
CA ARG A 156 -3.15 -12.76 -6.17
C ARG A 156 -1.94 -12.93 -5.25
N ASP A 157 -1.41 -14.14 -5.22
CA ASP A 157 -0.16 -14.41 -4.50
C ASP A 157 1.08 -13.97 -5.33
N VAL A 158 2.26 -14.19 -4.79
CA VAL A 158 3.54 -13.84 -5.45
C VAL A 158 3.84 -14.69 -6.69
N GLU A 159 3.07 -15.74 -6.96
CA GLU A 159 3.09 -16.53 -8.20
C GLU A 159 1.99 -16.07 -9.18
N PHE A 160 1.22 -15.02 -8.82
CA PHE A 160 0.10 -14.45 -9.56
C PHE A 160 -1.14 -15.36 -9.63
N LYS A 161 -1.23 -16.37 -8.78
CA LYS A 161 -2.40 -17.23 -8.66
C LYS A 161 -3.49 -16.52 -7.84
N GLU A 162 -4.72 -16.63 -8.33
CA GLU A 162 -5.88 -16.01 -7.67
C GLU A 162 -6.37 -16.83 -6.48
N HIS A 163 -6.71 -16.14 -5.42
CA HIS A 163 -7.24 -16.69 -4.19
C HIS A 163 -8.46 -15.91 -3.72
N THR A 164 -9.33 -16.60 -3.01
CA THR A 164 -10.44 -16.00 -2.25
C THR A 164 -10.46 -16.67 -0.89
N GLU A 165 -10.43 -15.89 0.18
CA GLU A 165 -10.50 -16.43 1.55
C GLU A 165 -11.35 -15.53 2.46
N VAL A 166 -11.86 -16.13 3.53
CA VAL A 166 -12.48 -15.42 4.64
C VAL A 166 -11.41 -15.14 5.68
N VAL A 167 -11.27 -13.88 6.05
CA VAL A 167 -10.31 -13.43 7.07
C VAL A 167 -11.07 -12.78 8.20
N SER A 168 -10.73 -13.10 9.45
CA SER A 168 -11.46 -12.63 10.63
C SER A 168 -10.55 -11.98 11.67
N GLY A 169 -11.15 -11.23 12.60
CA GLY A 169 -10.49 -10.63 13.76
C GLY A 169 -9.47 -9.55 13.36
N PHE A 170 -8.39 -9.45 14.13
CA PHE A 170 -7.39 -8.39 13.95
C PHE A 170 -6.75 -8.39 12.56
N THR A 171 -6.51 -9.57 11.97
CA THR A 171 -5.99 -9.66 10.59
C THR A 171 -6.95 -9.03 9.58
N ALA A 172 -8.27 -9.17 9.75
CA ALA A 172 -9.26 -8.51 8.90
C ALA A 172 -9.20 -6.97 9.05
N VAL A 173 -8.94 -6.47 10.25
CA VAL A 173 -8.73 -5.03 10.49
C VAL A 173 -7.50 -4.53 9.75
N ILE A 174 -6.36 -5.24 9.83
CA ILE A 174 -5.12 -4.88 9.14
C ILE A 174 -5.36 -4.82 7.63
N PHE A 175 -6.00 -5.82 7.02
CA PHE A 175 -6.31 -5.79 5.58
C PHE A 175 -7.14 -4.57 5.18
N GLN A 176 -8.13 -4.19 5.97
CA GLN A 176 -8.95 -3.01 5.71
C GLN A 176 -8.10 -1.73 5.73
N HIS A 177 -7.15 -1.62 6.67
CA HIS A 177 -6.22 -0.51 6.76
C HIS A 177 -5.28 -0.45 5.53
N GLU A 178 -4.64 -1.57 5.19
CA GLU A 178 -3.67 -1.61 4.09
C GLU A 178 -4.33 -1.44 2.71
N ILE A 179 -5.55 -1.96 2.52
CA ILE A 179 -6.30 -1.77 1.27
C ILE A 179 -6.78 -0.33 1.13
N ASP A 180 -7.13 0.35 2.22
CA ASP A 180 -7.42 1.79 2.20
C ASP A 180 -6.24 2.58 1.61
N HIS A 181 -5.01 2.29 2.01
CA HIS A 181 -3.82 2.91 1.42
C HIS A 181 -3.74 2.76 -0.10
N LEU A 182 -4.13 1.59 -0.64
CA LEU A 182 -4.14 1.34 -2.08
C LEU A 182 -5.18 2.18 -2.83
N ASP A 183 -6.21 2.62 -2.12
CA ASP A 183 -7.29 3.45 -2.66
C ASP A 183 -7.10 4.95 -2.32
N GLY A 184 -5.95 5.32 -1.73
CA GLY A 184 -5.61 6.69 -1.34
C GLY A 184 -6.39 7.19 -0.13
N VAL A 185 -6.91 6.27 0.68
CA VAL A 185 -7.65 6.55 1.93
C VAL A 185 -6.73 6.29 3.12
N LEU A 186 -6.77 7.15 4.11
CA LEU A 186 -6.02 7.01 5.36
C LEU A 186 -6.99 6.75 6.52
N TYR A 187 -6.53 6.07 7.58
CA TYR A 187 -7.40 5.73 8.70
C TYR A 187 -8.04 6.97 9.35
N ILE A 188 -7.35 8.12 9.32
CA ILE A 188 -7.86 9.40 9.81
C ILE A 188 -9.13 9.89 9.08
N ASP A 189 -9.39 9.42 7.86
CA ASP A 189 -10.60 9.73 7.09
C ASP A 189 -11.80 8.91 7.57
N ARG A 190 -11.52 7.82 8.29
CA ARG A 190 -12.52 6.88 8.81
C ARG A 190 -12.77 7.02 10.31
N MET A 191 -11.98 7.85 11.00
CA MET A 191 -12.18 8.11 12.41
C MET A 191 -13.59 8.64 12.69
N GLU A 192 -14.23 8.14 13.74
CA GLU A 192 -15.47 8.70 14.24
C GLU A 192 -15.22 10.11 14.77
N LYS A 193 -16.12 11.03 14.44
CA LYS A 193 -16.07 12.44 14.84
C LYS A 193 -16.78 12.66 16.16
#